data_0e34909c6eb91e95b3caccdf23e4672e
#
_entry.id   0e34909c6eb91e95b3caccdf23e4672e
#
_cell.length_a   1.000
_cell.length_b   1.000
_cell.length_c   1.000
_cell.angle_alpha   90.00
_cell.angle_beta   90.00
_cell.angle_gamma   90.00
#
_symmetry.space_group_name_H-M   'P 1'
#
loop_
_entity.id
_entity.type
_entity.pdbx_description
1 polymer ?
#
loop_
_entity_poly.entity_id
_entity_poly.type
_entity_poly.pdbx_seq_one_letter_code
_entity_poly.pdbx_strand_id
1 'polypeptide(L)'
;MVIRSLWTGVALAVLVSTGVAAQELKFTPGEDARFNWQSLEDFKAAHPDLSGQSLTLFGPWRGDDEILFNSVLAYFREATGVDARYSSSENYEQQIVIDTQAGSPPDITILPQPGLFTDLASKGFLVPLGEETENWVKDNYGAGESWIGYGTYKGKDGQEAFYAFPYKADVKSLVWYVPENFEEAGYEVPETMEGLLALSDQIVEDGGVPWCIGLGSGGATGWPATDWVEDMMLRTQPAETYDKWVSNEIKFNDPAVIGAIEEFGKIARNDKYVSGGVAAVASTDFRDSPKGLFEIPPKCYLHHQASFIPSFFPEGVELGEDADFFYMPTYETKADLGTPVLGAGTLVAITKDTPAARAFIDFLKTPIAHEVWMAQAAFLTPYKGVNAEAYANDPLKKQGEILTSATTFRFDASDLMPGKIGAGAFWTGMIDYVGGKDAEAVATDIQNAWDGLK
;
A
#
# COMPACT_ATOMS: atom_id res chain seq x y z
N MET A 1 23.16 81.49 1.61
CA MET A 1 24.06 80.57 0.90
C MET A 1 23.70 79.18 1.41
N VAL A 2 22.83 78.44 0.68
CA VAL A 2 22.24 77.19 1.12
C VAL A 2 22.87 76.10 0.26
N ILE A 3 23.63 75.19 0.90
CA ILE A 3 24.26 74.01 0.24
C ILE A 3 23.27 72.87 0.35
N ARG A 4 22.77 72.39 -0.83
CA ARG A 4 22.00 71.13 -0.97
C ARG A 4 22.98 70.01 -1.22
N SER A 5 23.05 69.03 -0.32
CA SER A 5 23.72 67.79 -0.51
C SER A 5 22.73 66.74 -1.11
N LEU A 6 23.06 66.30 -2.30
CA LEU A 6 22.37 65.12 -2.96
C LEU A 6 22.93 63.83 -2.37
N TRP A 7 22.05 63.03 -1.79
CA TRP A 7 22.33 61.64 -1.45
C TRP A 7 21.78 60.74 -2.59
N THR A 8 22.68 60.15 -3.34
CA THR A 8 22.36 59.07 -4.29
C THR A 8 22.34 57.75 -3.53
N GLY A 9 21.16 57.23 -3.28
CA GLY A 9 20.97 55.91 -2.71
C GLY A 9 21.11 54.84 -3.81
N VAL A 10 22.14 54.01 -3.70
CA VAL A 10 22.27 52.79 -4.50
C VAL A 10 21.45 51.70 -3.81
N ALA A 11 20.33 51.32 -4.43
CA ALA A 11 19.55 50.17 -4.01
C ALA A 11 20.25 48.88 -4.50
N LEU A 12 20.85 48.15 -3.58
CA LEU A 12 21.40 46.82 -3.83
C LEU A 12 20.24 45.85 -3.81
N ALA A 13 19.78 45.41 -4.99
CA ALA A 13 18.81 44.33 -5.10
C ALA A 13 19.53 43.01 -4.78
N VAL A 14 19.33 42.49 -3.58
CA VAL A 14 19.72 41.12 -3.20
C VAL A 14 18.72 40.17 -3.86
N LEU A 15 19.09 39.54 -4.95
CA LEU A 15 18.41 38.37 -5.52
C LEU A 15 18.65 37.23 -4.53
N VAL A 16 17.70 36.99 -3.63
CA VAL A 16 17.63 35.74 -2.88
C VAL A 16 17.11 34.67 -3.84
N SER A 17 18.02 33.96 -4.48
CA SER A 17 17.66 32.71 -5.12
C SER A 17 17.37 31.70 -4.01
N THR A 18 16.07 31.44 -3.74
CA THR A 18 15.65 30.28 -2.97
C THR A 18 15.87 29.03 -3.84
N GLY A 19 17.12 28.61 -3.94
CA GLY A 19 17.44 27.28 -4.46
C GLY A 19 16.79 26.29 -3.49
N VAL A 20 15.86 25.47 -4.00
CA VAL A 20 15.47 24.22 -3.33
C VAL A 20 16.78 23.47 -3.11
N ALA A 21 17.15 23.22 -1.86
CA ALA A 21 18.33 22.38 -1.60
C ALA A 21 18.11 21.07 -2.33
N ALA A 22 18.99 20.73 -3.27
CA ALA A 22 18.95 19.44 -3.94
C ALA A 22 19.01 18.38 -2.84
N GLN A 23 17.97 17.53 -2.75
CA GLN A 23 17.99 16.42 -1.82
C GLN A 23 19.15 15.51 -2.22
N GLU A 24 20.03 15.22 -1.28
CA GLU A 24 21.19 14.36 -1.52
C GLU A 24 20.72 12.97 -1.98
N LEU A 25 21.36 12.42 -3.00
CA LEU A 25 21.05 11.07 -3.47
C LEU A 25 21.41 10.06 -2.38
N LYS A 26 20.51 9.12 -2.09
CA LYS A 26 20.73 8.12 -1.04
C LYS A 26 21.90 7.20 -1.34
N PHE A 27 22.11 6.86 -2.60
CA PHE A 27 23.21 6.05 -3.12
C PHE A 27 23.90 6.77 -4.26
N THR A 28 25.24 6.74 -4.28
CA THR A 28 26.01 7.40 -5.35
C THR A 28 25.91 6.58 -6.64
N PRO A 29 25.45 7.18 -7.76
CA PRO A 29 25.41 6.49 -9.04
C PRO A 29 26.76 5.87 -9.43
N GLY A 30 26.75 4.58 -9.79
CA GLY A 30 27.92 3.83 -10.23
C GLY A 30 28.76 3.19 -9.13
N GLU A 31 28.52 3.47 -7.84
CA GLU A 31 29.33 2.92 -6.74
C GLU A 31 28.83 1.56 -6.21
N ASP A 32 27.54 1.31 -6.24
CA ASP A 32 26.93 0.07 -5.72
C ASP A 32 26.43 -0.81 -6.87
N ALA A 33 27.01 -2.01 -7.01
CA ALA A 33 26.70 -2.95 -8.09
C ALA A 33 25.32 -3.64 -7.95
N ARG A 34 24.63 -3.47 -6.82
CA ARG A 34 23.26 -3.96 -6.65
C ARG A 34 22.24 -3.20 -7.49
N PHE A 35 22.57 -2.00 -7.94
CA PHE A 35 21.69 -1.13 -8.70
C PHE A 35 21.99 -1.16 -10.20
N ASN A 36 20.96 -1.11 -11.01
CA ASN A 36 21.07 -0.94 -12.45
C ASN A 36 21.27 0.54 -12.83
N TRP A 37 22.45 1.08 -12.54
CA TRP A 37 22.79 2.48 -12.84
C TRP A 37 22.72 2.84 -14.32
N GLN A 38 22.92 1.86 -15.22
CA GLN A 38 22.81 2.10 -16.66
C GLN A 38 21.37 2.53 -17.02
N SER A 39 20.35 2.01 -16.33
CA SER A 39 18.96 2.40 -16.57
C SER A 39 18.69 3.89 -16.27
N LEU A 40 19.41 4.47 -15.29
CA LEU A 40 19.31 5.90 -14.99
C LEU A 40 19.95 6.74 -16.10
N GLU A 41 21.12 6.34 -16.60
CA GLU A 41 21.82 7.03 -17.68
C GLU A 41 21.03 6.94 -19.01
N ASP A 42 20.44 5.79 -19.31
CA ASP A 42 19.58 5.60 -20.47
C ASP A 42 18.32 6.47 -20.38
N PHE A 43 17.70 6.55 -19.20
CA PHE A 43 16.58 7.43 -18.95
C PHE A 43 16.94 8.90 -19.14
N LYS A 44 18.07 9.35 -18.58
CA LYS A 44 18.58 10.71 -18.72
C LYS A 44 18.87 11.08 -20.17
N ALA A 45 19.40 10.13 -20.95
CA ALA A 45 19.66 10.34 -22.37
C ALA A 45 18.37 10.42 -23.20
N ALA A 46 17.32 9.68 -22.82
CA ALA A 46 16.02 9.68 -23.50
C ALA A 46 15.16 10.92 -23.15
N HIS A 47 15.34 11.49 -21.96
CA HIS A 47 14.58 12.64 -21.48
C HIS A 47 15.50 13.85 -21.30
N PRO A 48 15.77 14.62 -22.37
CA PRO A 48 16.59 15.80 -22.30
C PRO A 48 15.96 16.82 -21.34
N ASP A 49 16.78 17.74 -20.84
CA ASP A 49 16.52 18.76 -19.84
C ASP A 49 15.06 19.27 -19.83
N LEU A 50 14.34 18.95 -18.76
CA LEU A 50 13.01 19.46 -18.43
C LEU A 50 13.07 20.55 -17.33
N SER A 51 14.24 21.16 -17.13
CA SER A 51 14.45 22.21 -16.15
C SER A 51 13.45 23.35 -16.31
N GLY A 52 12.95 23.84 -15.19
CA GLY A 52 11.92 24.86 -15.14
C GLY A 52 10.49 24.34 -15.21
N GLN A 53 10.28 23.02 -15.41
CA GLN A 53 9.00 22.39 -15.19
C GLN A 53 8.83 21.99 -13.72
N SER A 54 7.60 21.97 -13.25
CA SER A 54 7.22 21.46 -11.93
C SER A 54 6.34 20.22 -12.11
N LEU A 55 6.39 19.32 -11.12
CA LEU A 55 5.54 18.15 -11.03
C LEU A 55 5.04 18.00 -9.61
N THR A 56 3.73 18.03 -9.43
CA THR A 56 3.09 17.79 -8.13
C THR A 56 2.56 16.37 -8.06
N LEU A 57 2.97 15.64 -7.01
CA LEU A 57 2.51 14.28 -6.76
C LEU A 57 1.76 14.24 -5.43
N PHE A 58 0.68 13.47 -5.36
CA PHE A 58 -0.12 13.30 -4.16
C PHE A 58 -0.52 11.85 -3.95
N GLY A 59 -0.36 11.35 -2.71
CA GLY A 59 -0.63 9.94 -2.42
C GLY A 59 -0.63 9.59 -0.93
N PRO A 60 -0.63 8.27 -0.62
CA PRO A 60 -0.86 7.74 0.72
C PRO A 60 0.38 7.73 1.62
N TRP A 61 1.57 7.79 1.04
CA TRP A 61 2.82 7.55 1.78
C TRP A 61 3.15 8.71 2.71
N ARG A 62 3.24 8.41 4.02
CA ARG A 62 3.48 9.39 5.09
C ARG A 62 4.61 8.90 5.99
N GLY A 63 5.26 9.84 6.69
CA GLY A 63 6.35 9.51 7.60
C GLY A 63 7.51 8.85 6.87
N ASP A 64 7.91 7.66 7.29
CA ASP A 64 9.05 6.95 6.71
C ASP A 64 8.84 6.57 5.26
N ASP A 65 7.63 6.16 4.85
CA ASP A 65 7.32 5.88 3.45
C ASP A 65 7.46 7.15 2.57
N GLU A 66 7.10 8.32 3.08
CA GLU A 66 7.31 9.60 2.38
C GLU A 66 8.80 9.88 2.18
N ILE A 67 9.63 9.59 3.19
CA ILE A 67 11.10 9.75 3.11
C ILE A 67 11.66 8.81 2.04
N LEU A 68 11.23 7.54 2.05
CA LEU A 68 11.66 6.52 1.09
C LEU A 68 11.27 6.89 -0.35
N PHE A 69 10.04 7.33 -0.58
CA PHE A 69 9.61 7.77 -1.89
C PHE A 69 10.33 9.04 -2.36
N ASN A 70 10.57 9.99 -1.46
CA ASN A 70 11.35 11.18 -1.79
C ASN A 70 12.80 10.85 -2.17
N SER A 71 13.39 9.77 -1.62
CA SER A 71 14.71 9.30 -2.04
C SER A 71 14.70 8.79 -3.49
N VAL A 72 13.62 8.16 -3.95
CA VAL A 72 13.41 7.78 -5.36
C VAL A 72 13.25 9.02 -6.25
N LEU A 73 12.40 9.97 -5.82
CA LEU A 73 12.18 11.23 -6.55
C LEU A 73 13.44 12.06 -6.72
N ALA A 74 14.45 11.91 -5.82
CA ALA A 74 15.72 12.61 -5.96
C ALA A 74 16.45 12.24 -7.26
N TYR A 75 16.40 10.97 -7.67
CA TYR A 75 16.99 10.51 -8.94
C TYR A 75 16.23 11.04 -10.16
N PHE A 76 14.89 11.10 -10.09
CA PHE A 76 14.11 11.73 -11.15
C PHE A 76 14.43 13.22 -11.31
N ARG A 77 14.54 13.95 -10.20
CA ARG A 77 14.92 15.39 -10.19
C ARG A 77 16.32 15.58 -10.77
N GLU A 78 17.28 14.75 -10.35
CA GLU A 78 18.67 14.81 -10.84
C GLU A 78 18.75 14.54 -12.34
N ALA A 79 18.02 13.52 -12.83
CA ALA A 79 18.05 13.12 -14.22
C ALA A 79 17.38 14.13 -15.17
N THR A 80 16.34 14.83 -14.73
CA THR A 80 15.46 15.65 -15.60
C THR A 80 15.52 17.16 -15.35
N GLY A 81 15.98 17.58 -14.17
CA GLY A 81 15.89 18.98 -13.73
C GLY A 81 14.47 19.44 -13.34
N VAL A 82 13.48 18.55 -13.29
CA VAL A 82 12.10 18.86 -12.89
C VAL A 82 12.04 19.14 -11.40
N ASP A 83 11.33 20.21 -10.98
CA ASP A 83 10.97 20.43 -9.57
C ASP A 83 9.77 19.54 -9.18
N ALA A 84 10.06 18.25 -8.92
CA ALA A 84 9.08 17.27 -8.51
C ALA A 84 8.86 17.31 -6.99
N ARG A 85 7.60 17.45 -6.56
CA ARG A 85 7.22 17.55 -5.14
C ARG A 85 6.11 16.58 -4.80
N TYR A 86 6.37 15.73 -3.83
CA TYR A 86 5.37 14.83 -3.26
C TYR A 86 4.72 15.47 -2.03
N SER A 87 3.43 15.22 -1.87
CA SER A 87 2.67 15.56 -0.67
C SER A 87 1.71 14.42 -0.33
N SER A 88 1.33 14.34 0.94
CA SER A 88 0.45 13.30 1.47
C SER A 88 -0.59 13.88 2.42
N SER A 89 -1.64 13.13 2.71
CA SER A 89 -2.69 13.48 3.67
C SER A 89 -3.24 12.23 4.34
N GLU A 90 -3.74 12.35 5.57
CA GLU A 90 -4.50 11.28 6.24
C GLU A 90 -5.84 10.97 5.56
N ASN A 91 -6.34 11.93 4.77
CA ASN A 91 -7.62 11.85 4.08
C ASN A 91 -7.41 11.96 2.57
N TYR A 92 -6.34 11.30 2.03
CA TYR A 92 -5.93 11.49 0.64
C TYR A 92 -7.00 11.01 -0.35
N GLU A 93 -7.78 9.95 -0.02
CA GLU A 93 -8.86 9.45 -0.89
C GLU A 93 -9.96 10.48 -1.08
N GLN A 94 -10.38 11.13 0.03
CA GLN A 94 -11.39 12.18 -0.03
C GLN A 94 -10.82 13.44 -0.69
N GLN A 95 -9.56 13.77 -0.36
CA GLN A 95 -8.91 14.98 -0.86
C GLN A 95 -8.74 14.94 -2.39
N ILE A 96 -8.29 13.80 -2.96
CA ILE A 96 -8.14 13.69 -4.41
C ILE A 96 -9.46 13.84 -5.15
N VAL A 97 -10.56 13.32 -4.59
CA VAL A 97 -11.91 13.50 -5.16
C VAL A 97 -12.33 14.97 -5.14
N ILE A 98 -12.06 15.68 -4.03
CA ILE A 98 -12.35 17.11 -3.90
C ILE A 98 -11.55 17.93 -4.90
N ASP A 99 -10.23 17.70 -4.97
CA ASP A 99 -9.31 18.48 -5.80
C ASP A 99 -9.59 18.29 -7.30
N THR A 100 -9.91 17.05 -7.73
CA THR A 100 -10.30 16.76 -9.09
C THR A 100 -11.63 17.43 -9.47
N GLN A 101 -12.62 17.40 -8.58
CA GLN A 101 -13.91 18.07 -8.81
C GLN A 101 -13.78 19.60 -8.81
N ALA A 102 -12.88 20.14 -8.01
CA ALA A 102 -12.59 21.57 -7.99
C ALA A 102 -11.76 22.06 -9.20
N GLY A 103 -11.26 21.15 -10.04
CA GLY A 103 -10.40 21.47 -11.17
C GLY A 103 -8.97 21.86 -10.80
N SER A 104 -8.51 21.47 -9.61
CA SER A 104 -7.18 21.76 -9.07
C SER A 104 -6.45 20.50 -8.59
N PRO A 105 -6.47 19.39 -9.38
CA PRO A 105 -5.78 18.16 -8.96
C PRO A 105 -4.26 18.37 -8.94
N PRO A 106 -3.50 17.49 -8.24
CA PRO A 106 -2.06 17.33 -8.47
C PRO A 106 -1.80 16.91 -9.93
N ASP A 107 -0.56 16.90 -10.40
CA ASP A 107 -0.26 16.40 -11.76
C ASP A 107 -0.28 14.86 -11.81
N ILE A 108 0.15 14.22 -10.73
CA ILE A 108 0.17 12.77 -10.50
C ILE A 108 -0.62 12.44 -9.23
N THR A 109 -1.48 11.45 -9.30
CA THR A 109 -2.10 10.83 -8.12
C THR A 109 -1.62 9.39 -7.96
N ILE A 110 -1.39 8.99 -6.71
CA ILE A 110 -0.89 7.68 -6.32
C ILE A 110 -1.89 7.08 -5.34
N LEU A 111 -2.49 5.96 -5.69
CA LEU A 111 -3.55 5.32 -4.89
C LEU A 111 -3.40 3.80 -4.89
N PRO A 112 -3.70 3.12 -3.79
CA PRO A 112 -3.79 1.65 -3.77
C PRO A 112 -5.16 1.12 -4.25
N GLN A 113 -6.18 1.98 -4.47
CA GLN A 113 -7.54 1.55 -4.76
C GLN A 113 -7.90 1.65 -6.27
N PRO A 114 -7.85 0.54 -7.03
CA PRO A 114 -8.34 0.51 -8.42
C PRO A 114 -9.81 0.94 -8.55
N GLY A 115 -10.65 0.64 -7.56
CA GLY A 115 -12.04 1.08 -7.52
C GLY A 115 -12.19 2.61 -7.50
N LEU A 116 -11.34 3.32 -6.75
CA LEU A 116 -11.31 4.78 -6.75
C LEU A 116 -10.81 5.34 -8.09
N PHE A 117 -9.81 4.70 -8.70
CA PHE A 117 -9.37 5.06 -10.05
C PHE A 117 -10.48 4.88 -11.09
N THR A 118 -11.30 3.83 -10.97
CA THR A 118 -12.50 3.64 -11.82
C THR A 118 -13.44 4.83 -11.70
N ASP A 119 -13.71 5.30 -10.48
CA ASP A 119 -14.56 6.48 -10.25
C ASP A 119 -13.97 7.75 -10.87
N LEU A 120 -12.66 7.96 -10.79
CA LEU A 120 -11.98 9.13 -11.35
C LEU A 120 -11.93 9.06 -12.88
N ALA A 121 -11.62 7.90 -13.47
CA ALA A 121 -11.57 7.70 -14.91
C ALA A 121 -12.95 7.92 -15.58
N SER A 122 -14.01 7.37 -14.99
CA SER A 122 -15.38 7.51 -15.50
C SER A 122 -15.87 8.96 -15.55
N LYS A 123 -15.30 9.81 -14.69
CA LYS A 123 -15.59 11.27 -14.67
C LYS A 123 -14.67 12.08 -15.59
N GLY A 124 -13.64 11.45 -16.18
CA GLY A 124 -12.67 12.10 -17.05
C GLY A 124 -11.60 12.90 -16.31
N PHE A 125 -11.27 12.49 -15.07
CA PHE A 125 -10.22 13.13 -14.25
C PHE A 125 -8.85 12.50 -14.44
N LEU A 126 -8.75 11.40 -15.19
CA LEU A 126 -7.49 10.73 -15.47
C LEU A 126 -7.14 10.82 -16.96
N VAL A 127 -5.84 10.75 -17.24
CA VAL A 127 -5.28 10.77 -18.58
C VAL A 127 -4.78 9.36 -18.93
N PRO A 128 -5.20 8.77 -20.08
CA PRO A 128 -4.69 7.48 -20.51
C PRO A 128 -3.16 7.47 -20.66
N LEU A 129 -2.51 6.42 -20.18
CA LEU A 129 -1.05 6.25 -20.29
C LEU A 129 -0.60 5.82 -21.70
N GLY A 130 -1.51 5.20 -22.47
CA GLY A 130 -1.28 4.77 -23.84
C GLY A 130 -0.81 3.34 -23.97
N GLU A 131 -0.99 2.78 -25.18
CA GLU A 131 -0.69 1.38 -25.51
C GLU A 131 0.79 1.00 -25.30
N GLU A 132 1.72 1.94 -25.48
CA GLU A 132 3.15 1.69 -25.25
C GLU A 132 3.41 1.33 -23.78
N THR A 133 2.84 2.09 -22.85
CA THR A 133 2.99 1.82 -21.40
C THR A 133 2.28 0.55 -21.00
N GLU A 134 1.08 0.30 -21.53
CA GLU A 134 0.33 -0.95 -21.31
C GLU A 134 1.14 -2.17 -21.76
N ASN A 135 1.64 -2.18 -22.99
CA ASN A 135 2.47 -3.27 -23.52
C ASN A 135 3.76 -3.44 -22.72
N TRP A 136 4.36 -2.35 -22.27
CA TRP A 136 5.55 -2.43 -21.43
C TRP A 136 5.26 -3.16 -20.11
N VAL A 137 4.16 -2.87 -19.42
CA VAL A 137 3.73 -3.57 -18.20
C VAL A 137 3.48 -5.04 -18.49
N LYS A 138 2.75 -5.34 -19.56
CA LYS A 138 2.47 -6.71 -19.99
C LYS A 138 3.72 -7.56 -20.15
N ASP A 139 4.74 -7.02 -20.82
CA ASP A 139 5.95 -7.75 -21.18
C ASP A 139 6.95 -7.85 -20.01
N ASN A 140 7.00 -6.84 -19.15
CA ASN A 140 8.03 -6.70 -18.13
C ASN A 140 7.60 -7.11 -16.72
N TYR A 141 6.30 -7.25 -16.45
CA TYR A 141 5.84 -7.66 -15.12
C TYR A 141 5.57 -9.18 -15.04
N GLY A 142 5.82 -9.77 -13.88
CA GLY A 142 5.27 -11.06 -13.53
C GLY A 142 3.75 -10.97 -13.51
N ALA A 143 3.04 -11.93 -14.15
CA ALA A 143 1.58 -11.90 -14.34
C ALA A 143 1.08 -10.57 -14.96
N GLY A 144 1.78 -10.04 -15.96
CA GLY A 144 1.54 -8.72 -16.55
C GLY A 144 0.10 -8.44 -16.96
N GLU A 145 -0.63 -9.42 -17.51
CA GLU A 145 -2.05 -9.29 -17.85
C GLU A 145 -2.93 -8.95 -16.64
N SER A 146 -2.65 -9.54 -15.47
CA SER A 146 -3.37 -9.21 -14.23
C SER A 146 -3.14 -7.77 -13.82
N TRP A 147 -1.89 -7.29 -13.90
CA TRP A 147 -1.54 -5.91 -13.56
C TRP A 147 -2.17 -4.89 -14.52
N ILE A 148 -2.28 -5.22 -15.80
CA ILE A 148 -3.03 -4.41 -16.78
C ILE A 148 -4.49 -4.31 -16.36
N GLY A 149 -5.12 -5.41 -15.96
CA GLY A 149 -6.51 -5.42 -15.49
C GLY A 149 -6.75 -4.45 -14.33
N TYR A 150 -5.79 -4.32 -13.41
CA TYR A 150 -5.89 -3.40 -12.27
C TYR A 150 -5.65 -1.92 -12.64
N GLY A 151 -5.06 -1.63 -13.79
CA GLY A 151 -4.83 -0.27 -14.29
C GLY A 151 -5.75 0.18 -15.41
N THR A 152 -6.64 -0.70 -15.89
CA THR A 152 -7.54 -0.45 -17.02
C THR A 152 -8.95 -0.12 -16.56
N TYR A 153 -9.47 1.03 -16.98
CA TYR A 153 -10.79 1.52 -16.55
C TYR A 153 -11.57 2.08 -17.72
N LYS A 154 -12.90 2.17 -17.58
CA LYS A 154 -13.76 2.89 -18.53
C LYS A 154 -13.65 4.40 -18.29
N GLY A 155 -13.22 5.11 -19.33
CA GLY A 155 -13.20 6.56 -19.33
C GLY A 155 -14.60 7.18 -19.42
N LYS A 156 -14.65 8.50 -19.38
CA LYS A 156 -15.92 9.27 -19.49
C LYS A 156 -16.68 9.01 -20.80
N ASP A 157 -15.98 8.63 -21.84
CA ASP A 157 -16.55 8.26 -23.14
C ASP A 157 -17.04 6.80 -23.22
N GLY A 158 -16.87 6.05 -22.13
CA GLY A 158 -17.22 4.64 -22.02
C GLY A 158 -16.22 3.68 -22.66
N GLN A 159 -15.11 4.19 -23.24
CA GLN A 159 -14.04 3.34 -23.77
C GLN A 159 -13.09 2.93 -22.66
N GLU A 160 -12.59 1.69 -22.73
CA GLU A 160 -11.56 1.20 -21.84
C GLU A 160 -10.18 1.69 -22.27
N ALA A 161 -9.34 2.09 -21.31
CA ALA A 161 -7.95 2.45 -21.54
C ALA A 161 -7.13 2.17 -20.27
N PHE A 162 -5.82 2.05 -20.44
CA PHE A 162 -4.87 1.90 -19.35
C PHE A 162 -4.55 3.27 -18.75
N TYR A 163 -4.96 3.52 -17.51
CA TYR A 163 -4.86 4.81 -16.82
C TYR A 163 -3.86 4.83 -15.68
N ALA A 164 -3.64 3.68 -15.04
CA ALA A 164 -2.83 3.62 -13.83
C ALA A 164 -1.70 2.60 -13.95
N PHE A 165 -0.47 3.08 -13.72
CA PHE A 165 0.75 2.29 -13.75
C PHE A 165 0.96 1.60 -12.39
N PRO A 166 1.01 0.26 -12.31
CA PRO A 166 1.33 -0.44 -11.07
C PRO A 166 2.80 -0.21 -10.71
N TYR A 167 3.06 0.35 -9.54
CA TYR A 167 4.42 0.69 -9.14
C TYR A 167 4.93 -0.16 -8.00
N LYS A 168 4.19 -0.26 -6.90
CA LYS A 168 4.55 -1.03 -5.71
C LYS A 168 3.54 -2.15 -5.52
N ALA A 169 4.01 -3.36 -5.22
CA ALA A 169 3.17 -4.48 -4.81
C ALA A 169 3.32 -4.71 -3.29
N ASP A 170 2.28 -5.27 -2.68
CA ASP A 170 2.29 -5.68 -1.29
C ASP A 170 1.69 -7.09 -1.15
N VAL A 171 2.24 -7.88 -0.23
CA VAL A 171 1.68 -9.16 0.23
C VAL A 171 0.96 -8.88 1.53
N LYS A 172 -0.33 -9.23 1.63
CA LYS A 172 -1.15 -8.98 2.82
C LYS A 172 -1.33 -10.20 3.71
N SER A 173 -1.12 -11.41 3.19
CA SER A 173 -1.26 -12.67 3.92
C SER A 173 -0.06 -12.98 4.82
N LEU A 174 0.34 -12.05 5.68
CA LEU A 174 1.50 -12.20 6.56
C LEU A 174 1.12 -12.03 8.03
N VAL A 175 1.70 -12.87 8.89
CA VAL A 175 1.64 -12.73 10.35
C VAL A 175 3.05 -12.47 10.87
N TRP A 176 3.23 -11.33 11.50
CA TRP A 176 4.50 -10.85 12.03
C TRP A 176 4.66 -11.25 13.49
N TYR A 177 5.87 -11.56 13.90
CA TYR A 177 6.24 -11.94 15.27
C TYR A 177 7.70 -11.59 15.57
N VAL A 178 8.08 -11.62 16.83
CA VAL A 178 9.47 -11.48 17.31
C VAL A 178 10.00 -12.87 17.63
N PRO A 179 11.01 -13.38 16.88
CA PRO A 179 11.56 -14.73 17.10
C PRO A 179 12.04 -14.98 18.53
N GLU A 180 12.72 -14.03 19.16
CA GLU A 180 13.20 -14.13 20.54
C GLU A 180 12.05 -14.35 21.54
N ASN A 181 10.92 -13.61 21.38
CA ASN A 181 9.74 -13.77 22.23
C ASN A 181 9.13 -15.18 22.12
N PHE A 182 9.15 -15.74 20.88
CA PHE A 182 8.67 -17.11 20.64
C PHE A 182 9.58 -18.14 21.26
N GLU A 183 10.91 -18.00 21.09
CA GLU A 183 11.91 -18.89 21.67
C GLU A 183 11.84 -18.89 23.21
N GLU A 184 11.80 -17.71 23.85
CA GLU A 184 11.70 -17.56 25.29
C GLU A 184 10.42 -18.17 25.87
N ALA A 185 9.29 -18.06 25.16
CA ALA A 185 8.01 -18.62 25.58
C ALA A 185 7.83 -20.09 25.17
N GLY A 186 8.69 -20.62 24.29
CA GLY A 186 8.59 -21.99 23.77
C GLY A 186 7.44 -22.15 22.76
N TYR A 187 7.10 -21.10 22.02
CA TYR A 187 6.07 -21.14 20.97
C TYR A 187 6.68 -21.55 19.62
N GLU A 188 5.90 -22.25 18.84
CA GLU A 188 6.25 -22.64 17.47
C GLU A 188 5.36 -21.91 16.45
N VAL A 189 5.94 -21.64 15.28
CA VAL A 189 5.17 -21.04 14.15
C VAL A 189 4.12 -22.05 13.66
N PRO A 190 2.81 -21.70 13.64
CA PRO A 190 1.77 -22.63 13.28
C PRO A 190 1.70 -22.82 11.75
N GLU A 191 1.44 -24.06 11.31
CA GLU A 191 1.31 -24.41 9.91
C GLU A 191 -0.14 -24.37 9.40
N THR A 192 -1.13 -24.32 10.32
CA THR A 192 -2.57 -24.34 10.02
C THR A 192 -3.32 -23.28 10.80
N MET A 193 -4.51 -22.88 10.32
CA MET A 193 -5.37 -21.94 11.06
C MET A 193 -5.82 -22.51 12.41
N GLU A 194 -6.07 -23.80 12.47
CA GLU A 194 -6.39 -24.50 13.72
C GLU A 194 -5.22 -24.38 14.71
N GLY A 195 -3.97 -24.55 14.20
CA GLY A 195 -2.75 -24.37 15.00
C GLY A 195 -2.56 -22.91 15.45
N LEU A 196 -2.89 -21.93 14.61
CA LEU A 196 -2.81 -20.50 14.94
C LEU A 196 -3.81 -20.11 16.04
N LEU A 197 -5.03 -20.66 16.01
CA LEU A 197 -6.01 -20.44 17.05
C LEU A 197 -5.61 -21.16 18.36
N ALA A 198 -5.06 -22.38 18.27
CA ALA A 198 -4.54 -23.10 19.43
C ALA A 198 -3.34 -22.37 20.09
N LEU A 199 -2.44 -21.80 19.29
CA LEU A 199 -1.35 -20.95 19.79
C LEU A 199 -1.92 -19.70 20.48
N SER A 200 -2.96 -19.09 19.93
CA SER A 200 -3.61 -17.93 20.57
C SER A 200 -4.22 -18.29 21.93
N ASP A 201 -4.84 -19.47 22.06
CA ASP A 201 -5.34 -19.99 23.33
C ASP A 201 -4.20 -20.27 24.32
N GLN A 202 -3.11 -20.89 23.87
CA GLN A 202 -1.94 -21.17 24.68
C GLN A 202 -1.33 -19.87 25.24
N ILE A 203 -1.15 -18.84 24.41
CA ILE A 203 -0.62 -17.54 24.85
C ILE A 203 -1.49 -16.94 25.96
N VAL A 204 -2.84 -17.06 25.84
CA VAL A 204 -3.76 -16.60 26.90
C VAL A 204 -3.63 -17.43 28.16
N GLU A 205 -3.48 -18.76 28.06
CA GLU A 205 -3.28 -19.66 29.19
C GLU A 205 -1.97 -19.36 29.94
N ASP A 206 -0.93 -18.95 29.21
CA ASP A 206 0.37 -18.55 29.76
C ASP A 206 0.34 -17.12 30.35
N GLY A 207 -0.80 -16.42 30.24
CA GLY A 207 -1.00 -15.07 30.79
C GLY A 207 -0.59 -13.94 29.86
N GLY A 208 -0.27 -14.23 28.60
CA GLY A 208 0.03 -13.28 27.53
C GLY A 208 -1.22 -12.83 26.78
N VAL A 209 -1.02 -11.98 25.77
CA VAL A 209 -2.05 -11.54 24.84
C VAL A 209 -1.58 -11.87 23.42
N PRO A 210 -2.29 -12.69 22.64
CA PRO A 210 -1.79 -13.12 21.33
C PRO A 210 -1.68 -12.00 20.30
N TRP A 211 -2.66 -11.12 20.15
CA TRP A 211 -2.75 -10.26 18.99
C TRP A 211 -2.61 -8.75 19.29
N CYS A 212 -1.77 -8.09 18.51
CA CYS A 212 -1.80 -6.65 18.32
C CYS A 212 -2.65 -6.32 17.08
N ILE A 213 -3.77 -5.64 17.25
CA ILE A 213 -4.66 -5.23 16.15
C ILE A 213 -4.98 -3.75 16.31
N GLY A 214 -4.82 -2.99 15.22
CA GLY A 214 -5.18 -1.58 15.13
C GLY A 214 -5.86 -1.30 13.80
N LEU A 215 -7.06 -0.69 13.83
CA LEU A 215 -7.85 -0.37 12.65
C LEU A 215 -7.85 1.13 12.33
N GLY A 216 -7.29 1.96 13.22
CA GLY A 216 -7.21 3.40 13.06
C GLY A 216 -6.31 3.80 11.89
N SER A 217 -6.79 4.66 10.99
CA SER A 217 -6.04 5.19 9.84
C SER A 217 -6.63 6.53 9.37
N GLY A 218 -6.97 7.44 10.30
CA GLY A 218 -7.60 8.71 9.91
C GLY A 218 -8.91 8.50 9.15
N GLY A 219 -9.05 9.10 7.97
CA GLY A 219 -10.22 8.96 7.11
C GLY A 219 -10.41 7.57 6.51
N ALA A 220 -9.35 6.75 6.50
CA ALA A 220 -9.36 5.37 5.99
C ALA A 220 -9.52 4.33 7.13
N THR A 221 -9.88 4.76 8.35
CA THR A 221 -10.10 3.86 9.49
C THR A 221 -11.04 2.72 9.11
N GLY A 222 -10.58 1.49 9.34
CA GLY A 222 -11.30 0.25 9.03
C GLY A 222 -10.64 -0.63 7.95
N TRP A 223 -9.77 -0.07 7.08
CA TRP A 223 -9.12 -0.87 6.03
C TRP A 223 -8.31 -2.07 6.58
N PRO A 224 -7.64 -2.03 7.76
CA PRO A 224 -6.95 -3.23 8.22
C PRO A 224 -7.91 -4.38 8.55
N ALA A 225 -9.17 -4.08 8.89
CA ALA A 225 -10.16 -5.12 9.14
C ALA A 225 -10.71 -5.73 7.84
N THR A 226 -10.78 -4.96 6.75
CA THR A 226 -11.17 -5.54 5.45
C THR A 226 -10.12 -6.52 4.96
N ASP A 227 -8.82 -6.24 5.15
CA ASP A 227 -7.72 -7.17 4.85
C ASP A 227 -7.90 -8.51 5.58
N TRP A 228 -8.28 -8.48 6.86
CA TRP A 228 -8.58 -9.70 7.60
C TRP A 228 -9.76 -10.49 7.00
N VAL A 229 -10.85 -9.81 6.67
CA VAL A 229 -12.04 -10.47 6.08
C VAL A 229 -11.73 -11.05 4.71
N GLU A 230 -10.96 -10.35 3.91
CA GLU A 230 -10.52 -10.76 2.58
C GLU A 230 -9.59 -11.97 2.64
N ASP A 231 -8.66 -11.97 3.59
CA ASP A 231 -7.80 -13.11 3.84
C ASP A 231 -8.62 -14.32 4.33
N MET A 232 -9.60 -14.12 5.23
CA MET A 232 -10.52 -15.19 5.65
C MET A 232 -11.39 -15.70 4.50
N MET A 233 -11.80 -14.86 3.57
CA MET A 233 -12.49 -15.30 2.35
C MET A 233 -11.61 -16.27 1.54
N LEU A 234 -10.34 -15.94 1.33
CA LEU A 234 -9.40 -16.79 0.58
C LEU A 234 -9.04 -18.09 1.31
N ARG A 235 -9.23 -18.18 2.63
CA ARG A 235 -8.97 -19.37 3.45
C ARG A 235 -10.19 -20.24 3.66
N THR A 236 -11.36 -19.73 3.36
CA THR A 236 -12.63 -20.45 3.56
C THR A 236 -13.36 -20.74 2.26
N GLN A 237 -13.10 -19.97 1.20
CA GLN A 237 -13.82 -20.04 -0.06
C GLN A 237 -12.88 -20.18 -1.27
N PRO A 238 -13.32 -20.83 -2.37
CA PRO A 238 -12.61 -20.78 -3.63
C PRO A 238 -12.43 -19.35 -4.16
N ALA A 239 -11.33 -19.12 -4.90
CA ALA A 239 -11.04 -17.83 -5.49
C ALA A 239 -12.17 -17.27 -6.39
N GLU A 240 -12.92 -18.13 -7.07
CA GLU A 240 -14.09 -17.72 -7.87
C GLU A 240 -15.21 -17.11 -7.03
N THR A 241 -15.37 -17.56 -5.76
CA THR A 241 -16.31 -16.94 -4.83
C THR A 241 -15.87 -15.54 -4.44
N TYR A 242 -14.57 -15.36 -4.22
CA TYR A 242 -13.96 -14.04 -3.99
C TYR A 242 -14.22 -13.08 -5.16
N ASP A 243 -13.94 -13.53 -6.40
CA ASP A 243 -14.14 -12.71 -7.60
C ASP A 243 -15.61 -12.29 -7.79
N LYS A 244 -16.54 -13.21 -7.51
CA LYS A 244 -17.99 -12.93 -7.57
C LYS A 244 -18.45 -11.99 -6.47
N TRP A 245 -17.80 -12.01 -5.31
CA TRP A 245 -18.08 -11.05 -4.25
C TRP A 245 -17.59 -9.64 -4.64
N VAL A 246 -16.37 -9.52 -5.13
CA VAL A 246 -15.81 -8.26 -5.65
C VAL A 246 -16.69 -7.62 -6.72
N SER A 247 -17.27 -8.43 -7.62
CA SER A 247 -18.16 -7.96 -8.69
C SER A 247 -19.63 -7.77 -8.25
N ASN A 248 -19.96 -8.08 -7.00
CA ASN A 248 -21.33 -8.09 -6.46
C ASN A 248 -22.30 -9.10 -7.16
N GLU A 249 -21.76 -10.11 -7.83
CA GLU A 249 -22.54 -11.26 -8.26
C GLU A 249 -22.98 -12.09 -7.05
N ILE A 250 -22.09 -12.26 -6.06
CA ILE A 250 -22.39 -12.71 -4.71
C ILE A 250 -22.57 -11.45 -3.84
N LYS A 251 -23.65 -11.41 -3.07
CA LYS A 251 -24.01 -10.27 -2.24
C LYS A 251 -23.16 -10.22 -0.99
N PHE A 252 -22.99 -9.03 -0.40
CA PHE A 252 -22.27 -8.87 0.85
C PHE A 252 -22.90 -9.69 1.99
N ASN A 253 -24.21 -9.82 2.01
CA ASN A 253 -24.96 -10.62 2.98
C ASN A 253 -25.12 -12.10 2.57
N ASP A 254 -24.27 -12.60 1.67
CA ASP A 254 -24.17 -14.02 1.40
C ASP A 254 -23.51 -14.74 2.60
N PRO A 255 -23.94 -15.98 2.93
CA PRO A 255 -23.35 -16.74 4.03
C PRO A 255 -21.85 -16.92 3.97
N ALA A 256 -21.25 -16.96 2.76
CA ALA A 256 -19.79 -17.07 2.59
C ALA A 256 -19.08 -15.82 3.12
N VAL A 257 -19.60 -14.62 2.82
CA VAL A 257 -19.04 -13.33 3.26
C VAL A 257 -19.27 -13.12 4.75
N ILE A 258 -20.49 -13.40 5.24
CA ILE A 258 -20.82 -13.34 6.68
C ILE A 258 -19.88 -14.28 7.46
N GLY A 259 -19.65 -15.50 6.96
CA GLY A 259 -18.72 -16.45 7.59
C GLY A 259 -17.30 -15.93 7.69
N ALA A 260 -16.78 -15.24 6.66
CA ALA A 260 -15.44 -14.63 6.71
C ALA A 260 -15.36 -13.47 7.74
N ILE A 261 -16.42 -12.66 7.85
CA ILE A 261 -16.51 -11.62 8.88
C ILE A 261 -16.51 -12.27 10.29
N GLU A 262 -17.22 -13.37 10.47
CA GLU A 262 -17.28 -14.10 11.75
C GLU A 262 -15.94 -14.76 12.09
N GLU A 263 -15.18 -15.30 11.10
CA GLU A 263 -13.83 -15.82 11.33
C GLU A 263 -12.87 -14.72 11.83
N PHE A 264 -12.87 -13.54 11.23
CA PHE A 264 -12.18 -12.38 11.78
C PHE A 264 -12.62 -12.05 13.20
N GLY A 265 -13.91 -12.11 13.47
CA GLY A 265 -14.50 -11.84 14.79
C GLY A 265 -14.04 -12.78 15.90
N LYS A 266 -13.71 -14.05 15.58
CA LYS A 266 -13.16 -15.00 16.58
C LYS A 266 -11.87 -14.45 17.22
N ILE A 267 -11.10 -13.69 16.47
CA ILE A 267 -9.86 -13.06 16.94
C ILE A 267 -10.16 -11.64 17.44
N ALA A 268 -10.63 -10.75 16.59
CA ALA A 268 -10.72 -9.31 16.87
C ALA A 268 -11.78 -8.94 17.92
N ARG A 269 -12.77 -9.79 18.17
CA ARG A 269 -13.84 -9.58 19.17
C ARG A 269 -13.67 -10.40 20.45
N ASN A 270 -12.49 -11.00 20.65
CA ASN A 270 -12.14 -11.70 21.86
C ASN A 270 -11.27 -10.82 22.77
N ASP A 271 -11.81 -10.33 23.88
CA ASP A 271 -11.11 -9.45 24.82
C ASP A 271 -9.80 -10.02 25.35
N LYS A 272 -9.65 -11.35 25.39
CA LYS A 272 -8.42 -12.01 25.85
C LYS A 272 -7.37 -12.10 24.75
N TYR A 273 -7.80 -11.98 23.48
CA TYR A 273 -6.90 -12.16 22.33
C TYR A 273 -6.22 -10.87 21.88
N VAL A 274 -6.84 -9.71 22.15
CA VAL A 274 -6.39 -8.44 21.59
C VAL A 274 -5.78 -7.51 22.64
N SER A 275 -4.65 -6.93 22.31
CA SER A 275 -3.96 -5.99 23.20
C SER A 275 -4.83 -4.74 23.45
N GLY A 276 -5.03 -4.43 24.72
CA GLY A 276 -5.95 -3.35 25.15
C GLY A 276 -7.43 -3.72 25.13
N GLY A 277 -7.79 -4.97 24.80
CA GLY A 277 -9.16 -5.46 24.67
C GLY A 277 -9.85 -4.98 23.39
N VAL A 278 -11.05 -5.51 23.12
CA VAL A 278 -11.83 -5.22 21.90
C VAL A 278 -12.06 -3.70 21.71
N ALA A 279 -12.24 -2.96 22.79
CA ALA A 279 -12.46 -1.50 22.71
C ALA A 279 -11.26 -0.72 22.13
N ALA A 280 -10.04 -1.26 22.23
CA ALA A 280 -8.85 -0.61 21.69
C ALA A 280 -8.67 -0.86 20.17
N VAL A 281 -9.23 -1.94 19.65
CA VAL A 281 -9.02 -2.38 18.25
C VAL A 281 -9.36 -1.29 17.24
N ALA A 282 -10.53 -0.67 17.37
CA ALA A 282 -10.98 0.37 16.44
C ALA A 282 -10.21 1.68 16.55
N SER A 283 -9.63 1.99 17.72
CA SER A 283 -8.99 3.28 18.02
C SER A 283 -7.47 3.26 17.91
N THR A 284 -6.83 2.09 18.01
CA THR A 284 -5.39 1.97 17.85
C THR A 284 -5.01 2.21 16.38
N ASP A 285 -4.07 3.14 16.13
CA ASP A 285 -3.56 3.37 14.78
C ASP A 285 -2.80 2.14 14.27
N PHE A 286 -3.00 1.77 13.01
CA PHE A 286 -2.37 0.59 12.42
C PHE A 286 -0.85 0.67 12.44
N ARG A 287 -0.26 1.87 12.43
CA ARG A 287 1.19 2.12 12.50
C ARG A 287 1.75 1.92 13.90
N ASP A 288 0.90 2.08 14.90
CA ASP A 288 1.29 1.94 16.32
C ASP A 288 1.04 0.52 16.83
N SER A 289 0.09 -0.20 16.26
CA SER A 289 -0.30 -1.53 16.73
C SER A 289 0.84 -2.56 16.73
N PRO A 290 1.75 -2.65 15.74
CA PRO A 290 2.84 -3.62 15.76
C PRO A 290 3.90 -3.36 16.82
N LYS A 291 4.01 -2.13 17.35
CA LYS A 291 5.02 -1.76 18.36
C LYS A 291 4.89 -2.58 19.65
N GLY A 292 3.70 -3.09 19.94
CA GLY A 292 3.47 -3.98 21.09
C GLY A 292 4.25 -5.30 21.05
N LEU A 293 4.66 -5.76 19.85
CA LEU A 293 5.51 -6.95 19.68
C LEU A 293 6.90 -6.78 20.33
N PHE A 294 7.42 -5.53 20.31
CA PHE A 294 8.78 -5.16 20.70
C PHE A 294 8.88 -4.61 22.12
N GLU A 295 7.78 -4.56 22.87
CA GLU A 295 7.82 -4.15 24.28
C GLU A 295 8.35 -5.29 25.17
N ILE A 296 8.97 -4.96 26.30
CA ILE A 296 9.52 -5.93 27.25
C ILE A 296 8.84 -5.75 28.62
N PRO A 297 7.98 -6.69 29.06
CA PRO A 297 7.50 -7.87 28.32
C PRO A 297 6.61 -7.49 27.14
N PRO A 298 6.47 -8.37 26.12
CA PRO A 298 5.67 -8.07 24.94
C PRO A 298 4.21 -7.86 25.32
N LYS A 299 3.57 -6.84 24.71
CA LYS A 299 2.13 -6.61 24.89
C LYS A 299 1.28 -7.56 24.05
N CYS A 300 1.86 -8.12 23.02
CA CYS A 300 1.26 -9.11 22.14
C CYS A 300 2.37 -9.89 21.44
N TYR A 301 2.04 -11.04 20.85
CA TYR A 301 3.00 -11.93 20.19
C TYR A 301 2.86 -11.98 18.68
N LEU A 302 1.68 -11.63 18.14
CA LEU A 302 1.31 -11.76 16.74
C LEU A 302 0.70 -10.46 16.21
N HIS A 303 0.99 -10.16 14.93
CA HIS A 303 0.41 -9.02 14.22
C HIS A 303 0.17 -9.38 12.75
N HIS A 304 -1.09 -9.45 12.32
CA HIS A 304 -1.42 -9.65 10.90
C HIS A 304 -1.42 -8.32 10.16
N GLN A 305 -0.53 -8.20 9.16
CA GLN A 305 -0.43 -6.99 8.35
C GLN A 305 0.42 -7.23 7.10
N ALA A 306 0.25 -6.36 6.11
CA ALA A 306 0.95 -6.39 4.84
C ALA A 306 2.48 -6.19 4.96
N SER A 307 3.16 -6.52 3.86
CA SER A 307 4.62 -6.45 3.71
C SER A 307 5.26 -5.08 3.94
N PHE A 308 4.48 -4.00 3.94
CA PHE A 308 4.99 -2.65 4.21
C PHE A 308 5.11 -2.31 5.70
N ILE A 309 4.49 -3.09 6.60
CA ILE A 309 4.39 -2.73 8.02
C ILE A 309 5.74 -2.55 8.74
N PRO A 310 6.85 -3.20 8.32
CA PRO A 310 8.15 -2.95 8.92
C PRO A 310 8.61 -1.49 8.89
N SER A 311 8.10 -0.68 7.96
CA SER A 311 8.36 0.77 7.94
C SER A 311 7.88 1.50 9.21
N PHE A 312 7.04 0.86 10.03
CA PHE A 312 6.48 1.41 11.27
C PHE A 312 6.95 0.68 12.54
N PHE A 313 7.88 -0.25 12.41
CA PHE A 313 8.53 -0.89 13.54
C PHE A 313 9.44 0.11 14.29
N PRO A 314 9.79 -0.14 15.55
CA PRO A 314 10.75 0.70 16.25
C PRO A 314 12.07 0.84 15.48
N GLU A 315 12.71 2.00 15.63
CA GLU A 315 14.03 2.26 15.02
C GLU A 315 15.06 1.21 15.47
N GLY A 316 15.81 0.67 14.53
CA GLY A 316 16.86 -0.32 14.77
C GLY A 316 16.38 -1.77 14.72
N VAL A 317 15.10 -2.03 14.50
CA VAL A 317 14.61 -3.40 14.29
C VAL A 317 15.12 -3.96 12.95
N GLU A 318 15.82 -5.09 13.01
CA GLU A 318 16.37 -5.80 11.85
C GLU A 318 15.47 -6.99 11.47
N LEU A 319 14.96 -6.98 10.23
CA LEU A 319 14.14 -8.09 9.72
C LEU A 319 14.98 -9.35 9.53
N GLY A 320 14.49 -10.47 10.05
CA GLY A 320 15.16 -11.77 10.05
C GLY A 320 15.94 -12.03 11.33
N GLU A 321 16.18 -11.00 12.16
CA GLU A 321 16.79 -11.11 13.50
C GLU A 321 15.79 -10.73 14.58
N ASP A 322 15.38 -9.44 14.63
CA ASP A 322 14.48 -8.94 15.68
C ASP A 322 12.99 -9.15 15.35
N ALA A 323 12.65 -9.24 14.06
CA ALA A 323 11.30 -9.50 13.59
C ALA A 323 11.32 -10.44 12.38
N ASP A 324 10.38 -11.35 12.33
CA ASP A 324 10.17 -12.24 11.18
C ASP A 324 8.66 -12.39 10.94
N PHE A 325 8.30 -13.13 9.92
CA PHE A 325 6.92 -13.37 9.54
C PHE A 325 6.72 -14.82 9.09
N PHE A 326 5.48 -15.25 9.15
CA PHE A 326 5.03 -16.45 8.46
C PHE A 326 3.80 -16.16 7.62
N TYR A 327 3.59 -17.01 6.63
CA TYR A 327 2.40 -16.95 5.78
C TYR A 327 1.15 -17.24 6.61
N MET A 328 0.11 -16.42 6.47
CA MET A 328 -1.19 -16.66 7.11
C MET A 328 -1.72 -18.01 6.69
N PRO A 329 -1.80 -19.01 7.59
CA PRO A 329 -2.06 -20.40 7.21
C PRO A 329 -3.50 -20.61 6.73
N THR A 330 -3.71 -21.72 6.01
CA THR A 330 -5.04 -22.20 5.63
C THR A 330 -5.59 -23.17 6.66
N TYR A 331 -6.91 -23.39 6.66
CA TYR A 331 -7.55 -24.44 7.47
C TYR A 331 -7.18 -25.82 6.94
N GLU A 332 -6.93 -26.79 7.83
CA GLU A 332 -6.71 -28.20 7.45
C GLU A 332 -7.86 -28.74 6.61
N THR A 333 -9.09 -28.38 6.97
CA THR A 333 -10.33 -28.77 6.27
C THR A 333 -10.48 -28.09 4.90
N LYS A 334 -9.61 -27.17 4.54
CA LYS A 334 -9.59 -26.38 3.30
C LYS A 334 -8.25 -26.48 2.56
N ALA A 335 -7.50 -27.53 2.80
CA ALA A 335 -6.18 -27.74 2.16
C ALA A 335 -6.25 -27.77 0.62
N ASP A 336 -7.40 -28.05 0.04
CA ASP A 336 -7.67 -28.02 -1.41
C ASP A 336 -7.63 -26.59 -2.00
N LEU A 337 -7.74 -25.55 -1.17
CA LEU A 337 -7.55 -24.16 -1.61
C LEU A 337 -6.08 -23.81 -1.89
N GLY A 338 -5.12 -24.64 -1.45
CA GLY A 338 -3.69 -24.44 -1.61
C GLY A 338 -3.15 -23.29 -0.75
N THR A 339 -2.31 -22.44 -1.34
CA THR A 339 -1.68 -21.29 -0.67
C THR A 339 -2.13 -19.97 -1.33
N PRO A 340 -3.38 -19.55 -1.11
CA PRO A 340 -3.88 -18.30 -1.67
C PRO A 340 -3.23 -17.09 -1.00
N VAL A 341 -2.82 -16.10 -1.78
CA VAL A 341 -2.21 -14.87 -1.30
C VAL A 341 -3.16 -13.70 -1.56
N LEU A 342 -3.50 -12.99 -0.49
CA LEU A 342 -4.06 -11.66 -0.58
C LEU A 342 -2.93 -10.68 -0.86
N GLY A 343 -3.07 -9.83 -1.85
CA GLY A 343 -2.10 -8.82 -2.19
C GLY A 343 -2.75 -7.49 -2.52
N ALA A 344 -1.91 -6.49 -2.61
CA ALA A 344 -2.30 -5.14 -3.04
C ALA A 344 -1.23 -4.54 -3.94
N GLY A 345 -1.47 -3.37 -4.42
CA GLY A 345 -0.47 -2.59 -5.14
C GLY A 345 -0.83 -1.12 -5.12
N THR A 346 0.19 -0.29 -5.20
CA THR A 346 0.00 1.14 -5.34
C THR A 346 0.21 1.53 -6.80
N LEU A 347 -0.81 2.15 -7.36
CA LEU A 347 -0.85 2.55 -8.76
C LEU A 347 -0.65 4.06 -8.90
N VAL A 348 -0.07 4.47 -10.03
CA VAL A 348 0.29 5.85 -10.34
C VAL A 348 -0.45 6.30 -11.59
N ALA A 349 -1.22 7.37 -11.50
CA ALA A 349 -2.00 7.91 -12.63
C ALA A 349 -1.71 9.38 -12.88
N ILE A 350 -1.82 9.78 -14.14
CA ILE A 350 -1.72 11.18 -14.58
C ILE A 350 -3.10 11.82 -14.48
N THR A 351 -3.19 12.97 -13.82
CA THR A 351 -4.38 13.82 -13.78
C THR A 351 -4.26 15.04 -14.69
N LYS A 352 -3.00 15.50 -14.95
CA LYS A 352 -2.69 16.57 -15.91
C LYS A 352 -1.62 16.09 -16.88
N ASP A 353 -1.92 16.10 -18.16
CA ASP A 353 -0.99 15.70 -19.22
C ASP A 353 0.08 16.77 -19.45
N THR A 354 1.25 16.54 -18.86
CA THR A 354 2.41 17.41 -19.01
C THR A 354 3.65 16.59 -19.41
N PRO A 355 4.65 17.18 -20.06
CA PRO A 355 5.90 16.47 -20.37
C PRO A 355 6.58 15.89 -19.10
N ALA A 356 6.54 16.61 -17.98
CA ALA A 356 7.10 16.14 -16.71
C ALA A 356 6.32 14.93 -16.16
N ALA A 357 4.98 14.91 -16.28
CA ALA A 357 4.17 13.78 -15.85
C ALA A 357 4.42 12.52 -16.70
N ARG A 358 4.55 12.68 -18.02
CA ARG A 358 4.90 11.58 -18.94
C ARG A 358 6.29 11.04 -18.65
N ALA A 359 7.29 11.91 -18.49
CA ALA A 359 8.65 11.52 -18.12
C ALA A 359 8.68 10.79 -16.78
N PHE A 360 7.82 11.15 -15.82
CA PHE A 360 7.74 10.44 -14.55
C PHE A 360 7.23 9.00 -14.72
N ILE A 361 6.21 8.77 -15.54
CA ILE A 361 5.78 7.39 -15.87
C ILE A 361 6.89 6.61 -16.54
N ASP A 362 7.66 7.22 -17.45
CA ASP A 362 8.80 6.56 -18.08
C ASP A 362 9.95 6.27 -17.09
N PHE A 363 10.15 7.15 -16.10
CA PHE A 363 11.09 6.89 -15.01
C PHE A 363 10.68 5.64 -14.19
N LEU A 364 9.39 5.47 -13.91
CA LEU A 364 8.90 4.29 -13.19
C LEU A 364 9.08 2.97 -13.97
N LYS A 365 9.34 3.02 -15.28
CA LYS A 365 9.70 1.84 -16.10
C LYS A 365 11.17 1.44 -15.93
N THR A 366 11.98 2.21 -15.21
CA THR A 366 13.40 1.92 -15.00
C THR A 366 13.62 1.07 -13.76
N PRO A 367 14.57 0.11 -13.75
CA PRO A 367 14.92 -0.63 -12.55
C PRO A 367 15.28 0.27 -11.38
N ILE A 368 16.04 1.34 -11.60
CA ILE A 368 16.50 2.23 -10.51
C ILE A 368 15.37 2.88 -9.74
N ALA A 369 14.22 3.15 -10.38
CA ALA A 369 13.05 3.71 -9.71
C ALA A 369 12.43 2.76 -8.65
N HIS A 370 12.72 1.46 -8.75
CA HIS A 370 12.31 0.44 -7.79
C HIS A 370 13.43 0.12 -6.80
N GLU A 371 14.64 -0.11 -7.32
CA GLU A 371 15.80 -0.60 -6.57
C GLU A 371 16.21 0.35 -5.43
N VAL A 372 16.07 1.66 -5.62
CA VAL A 372 16.39 2.67 -4.58
C VAL A 372 15.53 2.48 -3.33
N TRP A 373 14.25 2.17 -3.47
CA TRP A 373 13.39 1.90 -2.32
C TRP A 373 13.62 0.47 -1.79
N MET A 374 13.71 -0.52 -2.68
CA MET A 374 13.99 -1.93 -2.34
C MET A 374 15.21 -2.08 -1.42
N ALA A 375 16.25 -1.28 -1.63
CA ALA A 375 17.49 -1.32 -0.86
C ALA A 375 17.40 -0.67 0.52
N GLN A 376 16.31 -0.02 0.85
CA GLN A 376 16.14 0.71 2.12
C GLN A 376 15.10 0.08 3.02
N ALA A 377 14.01 -0.45 2.47
CA ALA A 377 12.86 -0.93 3.24
C ALA A 377 11.95 -1.84 2.40
N ALA A 378 10.81 -2.20 3.00
CA ALA A 378 9.80 -3.05 2.40
C ALA A 378 9.19 -2.43 1.13
N PHE A 379 9.75 -2.81 -0.01
CA PHE A 379 9.24 -2.48 -1.33
C PHE A 379 9.27 -3.72 -2.20
N LEU A 380 8.11 -4.20 -2.59
CA LEU A 380 7.97 -5.30 -3.53
C LEU A 380 7.51 -4.76 -4.89
N THR A 381 7.97 -5.40 -5.94
CA THR A 381 7.57 -5.03 -7.29
C THR A 381 7.34 -6.27 -8.15
N PRO A 382 6.34 -6.27 -9.03
CA PRO A 382 6.19 -7.33 -10.04
C PRO A 382 7.15 -7.18 -11.22
N TYR A 383 7.97 -6.12 -11.27
CA TYR A 383 8.87 -5.84 -12.39
C TYR A 383 10.05 -6.81 -12.41
N LYS A 384 10.16 -7.59 -13.50
CA LYS A 384 11.22 -8.60 -13.71
C LYS A 384 12.60 -8.01 -14.00
N GLY A 385 12.69 -6.72 -14.34
CA GLY A 385 13.93 -6.06 -14.73
C GLY A 385 14.78 -5.58 -13.56
N VAL A 386 14.27 -5.65 -12.30
CA VAL A 386 15.03 -5.26 -11.11
C VAL A 386 16.08 -6.31 -10.75
N ASN A 387 17.18 -5.86 -10.14
CA ASN A 387 18.15 -6.75 -9.55
C ASN A 387 17.67 -7.21 -8.15
N ALA A 388 17.41 -8.51 -7.97
CA ALA A 388 16.99 -9.08 -6.69
C ALA A 388 18.01 -8.87 -5.55
N GLU A 389 19.29 -8.65 -5.88
CA GLU A 389 20.31 -8.30 -4.87
C GLU A 389 20.13 -6.88 -4.31
N ALA A 390 19.25 -6.06 -4.90
CA ALA A 390 18.88 -4.76 -4.37
C ALA A 390 17.95 -4.87 -3.14
N TYR A 391 17.29 -5.99 -2.88
CA TYR A 391 16.52 -6.15 -1.64
C TYR A 391 17.41 -5.95 -0.42
N ALA A 392 16.89 -5.23 0.57
CA ALA A 392 17.64 -4.86 1.77
C ALA A 392 18.06 -6.08 2.62
N ASN A 393 17.26 -7.16 2.59
CA ASN A 393 17.52 -8.38 3.38
C ASN A 393 16.79 -9.61 2.79
N ASP A 394 17.13 -10.79 3.34
CA ASP A 394 16.53 -12.07 2.93
C ASP A 394 15.03 -12.18 3.24
N PRO A 395 14.48 -11.66 4.35
CA PRO A 395 13.03 -11.64 4.56
C PRO A 395 12.25 -10.94 3.45
N LEU A 396 12.76 -9.84 2.91
CA LEU A 396 12.12 -9.16 1.77
C LEU A 396 12.18 -10.02 0.50
N LYS A 397 13.27 -10.77 0.28
CA LYS A 397 13.33 -11.77 -0.79
C LYS A 397 12.27 -12.85 -0.60
N LYS A 398 12.11 -13.39 0.63
CA LYS A 398 11.08 -14.40 0.95
C LYS A 398 9.66 -13.88 0.67
N GLN A 399 9.36 -12.62 0.95
CA GLN A 399 8.08 -12.01 0.61
C GLN A 399 7.85 -11.98 -0.91
N GLY A 400 8.87 -11.66 -1.69
CA GLY A 400 8.85 -11.75 -3.14
C GLY A 400 8.59 -13.19 -3.63
N GLU A 401 9.17 -14.19 -2.97
CA GLU A 401 8.95 -15.61 -3.26
C GLU A 401 7.51 -16.04 -2.96
N ILE A 402 6.90 -15.59 -1.84
CA ILE A 402 5.49 -15.82 -1.53
C ILE A 402 4.61 -15.28 -2.68
N LEU A 403 4.88 -14.05 -3.13
CA LEU A 403 4.14 -13.42 -4.20
C LEU A 403 4.25 -14.17 -5.54
N THR A 404 5.45 -14.70 -5.84
CA THR A 404 5.71 -15.38 -7.12
C THR A 404 5.31 -16.86 -7.12
N SER A 405 5.27 -17.52 -5.95
CA SER A 405 4.92 -18.94 -5.79
C SER A 405 3.47 -19.18 -5.40
N ALA A 406 2.68 -18.15 -5.19
CA ALA A 406 1.27 -18.26 -4.82
C ALA A 406 0.49 -19.14 -5.81
N THR A 407 -0.28 -20.10 -5.29
CA THR A 407 -1.21 -20.91 -6.12
C THR A 407 -2.39 -20.08 -6.60
N THR A 408 -2.76 -19.07 -5.81
CA THR A 408 -3.81 -18.10 -6.10
C THR A 408 -3.37 -16.75 -5.56
N PHE A 409 -3.40 -15.73 -6.43
CA PHE A 409 -3.22 -14.33 -6.03
C PHE A 409 -4.52 -13.59 -6.26
N ARG A 410 -5.00 -12.86 -5.26
CA ARG A 410 -6.11 -11.94 -5.41
C ARG A 410 -5.73 -10.57 -4.86
N PHE A 411 -6.09 -9.55 -5.62
CA PHE A 411 -5.98 -8.18 -5.14
C PHE A 411 -7.04 -7.94 -4.07
N ASP A 412 -6.74 -7.08 -3.11
CA ASP A 412 -7.60 -6.58 -2.07
C ASP A 412 -9.01 -6.25 -2.61
N ALA A 413 -10.03 -6.89 -2.08
CA ALA A 413 -11.40 -6.75 -2.56
C ALA A 413 -11.94 -5.34 -2.33
N SER A 414 -11.66 -4.75 -1.16
CA SER A 414 -12.13 -3.40 -0.83
C SER A 414 -11.55 -2.36 -1.77
N ASP A 415 -10.31 -2.55 -2.21
CA ASP A 415 -9.62 -1.66 -3.16
C ASP A 415 -10.16 -1.82 -4.60
N LEU A 416 -10.65 -3.01 -4.96
CA LEU A 416 -11.26 -3.28 -6.26
C LEU A 416 -12.73 -2.80 -6.36
N MET A 417 -13.45 -2.78 -5.24
CA MET A 417 -14.86 -2.37 -5.20
C MET A 417 -15.03 -0.89 -5.53
N PRO A 418 -16.23 -0.43 -5.96
CA PRO A 418 -16.50 0.99 -6.08
C PRO A 418 -16.11 1.74 -4.80
N GLY A 419 -15.44 2.90 -4.91
CA GLY A 419 -14.84 3.60 -3.76
C GLY A 419 -15.83 3.88 -2.61
N LYS A 420 -17.13 4.14 -2.93
CA LYS A 420 -18.17 4.30 -1.90
C LYS A 420 -18.46 3.02 -1.11
N ILE A 421 -18.14 1.86 -1.68
CA ILE A 421 -18.34 0.57 -1.02
C ILE A 421 -17.06 0.14 -0.34
N GLY A 422 -15.98 -0.08 -1.09
CA GLY A 422 -14.72 -0.57 -0.54
C GLY A 422 -14.12 0.39 0.48
N ALA A 423 -13.76 1.60 0.05
CA ALA A 423 -13.20 2.65 0.89
C ALA A 423 -14.25 3.44 1.71
N GLY A 424 -15.50 3.03 1.69
CA GLY A 424 -16.60 3.67 2.41
C GLY A 424 -17.36 2.69 3.31
N ALA A 425 -18.42 2.08 2.77
CA ALA A 425 -19.35 1.27 3.56
C ALA A 425 -18.67 0.02 4.17
N PHE A 426 -17.69 -0.59 3.50
CA PHE A 426 -17.02 -1.77 4.02
C PHE A 426 -16.09 -1.38 5.18
N TRP A 427 -15.24 -0.36 5.03
CA TRP A 427 -14.38 0.12 6.12
C TRP A 427 -15.20 0.49 7.36
N THR A 428 -16.25 1.31 7.20
CA THR A 428 -17.09 1.74 8.31
C THR A 428 -17.89 0.58 8.92
N GLY A 429 -18.34 -0.36 8.08
CA GLY A 429 -19.03 -1.57 8.53
C GLY A 429 -18.15 -2.45 9.42
N MET A 430 -16.84 -2.55 9.12
CA MET A 430 -15.92 -3.31 9.98
C MET A 430 -15.68 -2.64 11.34
N ILE A 431 -15.66 -1.31 11.39
CA ILE A 431 -15.63 -0.59 12.68
C ILE A 431 -16.88 -0.85 13.48
N ASP A 432 -18.07 -0.80 12.84
CA ASP A 432 -19.34 -1.14 13.49
C ASP A 432 -19.35 -2.59 14.01
N TYR A 433 -18.79 -3.53 13.21
CA TYR A 433 -18.68 -4.93 13.58
C TYR A 433 -17.83 -5.12 14.84
N VAL A 434 -16.63 -4.58 14.86
CA VAL A 434 -15.76 -4.64 16.05
C VAL A 434 -16.38 -3.91 17.23
N GLY A 435 -17.12 -2.83 16.98
CA GLY A 435 -17.92 -2.12 17.98
C GLY A 435 -19.11 -2.88 18.55
N GLY A 436 -19.38 -4.10 18.06
CA GLY A 436 -20.38 -5.02 18.64
C GLY A 436 -21.63 -5.26 17.79
N LYS A 437 -21.72 -4.64 16.58
CA LYS A 437 -22.80 -4.92 15.64
C LYS A 437 -22.71 -6.35 15.10
N ASP A 438 -23.85 -6.95 14.83
CA ASP A 438 -23.95 -8.31 14.28
C ASP A 438 -23.40 -8.39 12.86
N ALA A 439 -22.74 -9.50 12.49
CA ALA A 439 -22.10 -9.68 11.17
C ALA A 439 -23.11 -9.62 10.02
N GLU A 440 -24.27 -10.27 10.16
CA GLU A 440 -25.33 -10.26 9.15
C GLU A 440 -25.92 -8.84 8.98
N ALA A 441 -26.08 -8.10 10.09
CA ALA A 441 -26.55 -6.72 10.05
C ALA A 441 -25.56 -5.80 9.35
N VAL A 442 -24.25 -5.92 9.63
CA VAL A 442 -23.19 -5.15 8.96
C VAL A 442 -23.15 -5.49 7.47
N ALA A 443 -23.12 -6.77 7.12
CA ALA A 443 -23.11 -7.23 5.74
C ALA A 443 -24.33 -6.74 4.94
N THR A 444 -25.49 -6.73 5.58
CA THR A 444 -26.75 -6.20 5.00
C THR A 444 -26.66 -4.69 4.76
N ASP A 445 -26.12 -3.92 5.69
CA ASP A 445 -25.97 -2.48 5.51
C ASP A 445 -24.98 -2.14 4.37
N ILE A 446 -23.87 -2.89 4.25
CA ILE A 446 -22.95 -2.72 3.13
C ILE A 446 -23.64 -3.06 1.81
N GLN A 447 -24.43 -4.14 1.76
CA GLN A 447 -25.20 -4.50 0.57
C GLN A 447 -26.22 -3.43 0.19
N ASN A 448 -26.93 -2.87 1.16
CA ASN A 448 -27.87 -1.78 0.92
C ASN A 448 -27.18 -0.53 0.36
N ALA A 449 -25.98 -0.21 0.84
CA ALA A 449 -25.16 0.87 0.27
C ALA A 449 -24.78 0.57 -1.18
N TRP A 450 -24.43 -0.67 -1.51
CA TRP A 450 -24.13 -1.08 -2.88
C TRP A 450 -25.34 -0.96 -3.81
N ASP A 451 -26.50 -1.47 -3.37
CA ASP A 451 -27.74 -1.39 -4.15
C ASP A 451 -28.20 0.07 -4.37
N GLY A 452 -27.76 0.98 -3.51
CA GLY A 452 -28.00 2.42 -3.62
C GLY A 452 -27.10 3.17 -4.62
N LEU A 453 -26.10 2.51 -5.23
CA LEU A 453 -25.19 3.15 -6.22
C LEU A 453 -25.83 3.39 -7.61
N LYS A 454 -27.09 3.03 -7.80
CA LYS A 454 -27.84 3.14 -9.08
C LYS A 454 -28.07 4.57 -9.52
#